data_47b8dc546d9ff18c952b70f8264d934f
#
_entry.id   47b8dc546d9ff18c952b70f8264d934f
#
_cell.length_a   1.000
_cell.length_b   1.000
_cell.length_c   1.000
_cell.angle_alpha   90.00
_cell.angle_beta   90.00
_cell.angle_gamma   90.00
#
_symmetry.space_group_name_H-M   'P 1'
#
loop_
_entity.id
_entity.type
_entity.pdbx_description
1 polymer ?
#
loop_
_entity_poly.entity_id
_entity_poly.type
_entity_poly.pdbx_seq_one_letter_code
_entity_poly.pdbx_strand_id
1 'polypeptide(L)'
;MKKILLLLVILIASCTKESNNSEENELVPEYSNTEIVEYFKSIALGFEYGEPSEITRRWEEDINLYLGGNITNENLIEINRIIDEINELITIDISLNIVNDSINSNHYLYIGNSQEYSEIFPDNVINQIGSFWTYWDSNNLFFYCRAFVDSSVSTIQQKHLIREELTQSLGLARDSYTYPESIFQQRSTLTTEYAKIDRELIRLLYHPEMSAGLGTDEVENVILKILD
;
A
#
# COMPACT_ATOMS: atom_id res chain seq x y z
N MET A 1 -43.61 12.08 78.25
CA MET A 1 -43.87 12.39 76.80
C MET A 1 -42.64 13.14 76.26
N LYS A 2 -41.74 12.45 75.55
CA LYS A 2 -40.51 13.04 74.97
C LYS A 2 -40.85 13.42 73.52
N LYS A 3 -40.72 14.70 73.20
CA LYS A 3 -40.82 15.24 71.83
C LYS A 3 -39.46 15.07 71.14
N ILE A 4 -39.40 14.30 70.05
CA ILE A 4 -38.24 14.15 69.18
C ILE A 4 -38.34 15.25 68.11
N LEU A 5 -37.35 16.15 68.11
CA LEU A 5 -37.21 17.18 67.08
C LEU A 5 -36.40 16.58 65.91
N LEU A 6 -37.02 16.41 64.75
CA LEU A 6 -36.35 15.91 63.53
C LEU A 6 -35.75 17.11 62.79
N LEU A 7 -34.42 17.14 62.75
CA LEU A 7 -33.69 18.18 62.02
C LEU A 7 -33.48 17.73 60.57
N LEU A 8 -34.16 18.40 59.63
CA LEU A 8 -34.03 18.14 58.18
C LEU A 8 -32.81 18.92 57.67
N VAL A 9 -31.72 18.24 57.35
CA VAL A 9 -30.57 18.80 56.69
C VAL A 9 -30.79 18.77 55.17
N ILE A 10 -30.99 19.92 54.57
CA ILE A 10 -31.06 20.06 53.10
C ILE A 10 -29.63 20.22 52.57
N LEU A 11 -29.12 19.19 51.92
CA LEU A 11 -27.89 19.20 51.13
C LEU A 11 -28.16 19.86 49.76
N ILE A 12 -27.70 21.08 49.62
CA ILE A 12 -27.69 21.77 48.30
C ILE A 12 -26.50 21.21 47.53
N ALA A 13 -26.76 20.29 46.59
CA ALA A 13 -25.74 19.85 45.61
C ALA A 13 -25.55 20.98 44.60
N SER A 14 -24.44 21.71 44.72
CA SER A 14 -23.98 22.64 43.70
C SER A 14 -23.40 21.83 42.54
N CYS A 15 -24.12 21.69 41.44
CA CYS A 15 -23.55 21.24 40.18
C CYS A 15 -22.66 22.32 39.60
N THR A 16 -21.35 22.21 39.82
CA THR A 16 -20.36 22.91 38.97
C THR A 16 -20.36 22.22 37.62
N LYS A 17 -20.83 22.92 36.59
CA LYS A 17 -20.59 22.55 35.18
C LYS A 17 -19.07 22.61 34.95
N GLU A 18 -18.40 21.48 34.98
CA GLU A 18 -17.13 21.33 34.31
C GLU A 18 -17.33 21.59 32.83
N SER A 19 -16.81 22.70 32.35
CA SER A 19 -16.63 22.93 30.93
C SER A 19 -15.57 21.94 30.48
N ASN A 20 -15.99 20.82 29.89
CA ASN A 20 -15.11 20.01 29.07
C ASN A 20 -14.68 20.87 27.88
N ASN A 21 -13.57 21.57 28.02
CA ASN A 21 -12.74 21.89 26.89
C ASN A 21 -12.23 20.53 26.35
N SER A 22 -12.95 19.97 25.42
CA SER A 22 -12.34 19.07 24.45
C SER A 22 -11.31 19.95 23.70
N GLU A 23 -10.07 19.96 24.14
CA GLU A 23 -8.97 20.26 23.24
C GLU A 23 -9.19 19.31 22.05
N GLU A 24 -9.65 19.84 20.93
CA GLU A 24 -9.43 19.22 19.63
C GLU A 24 -7.91 19.05 19.56
N ASN A 25 -7.47 17.84 19.83
CA ASN A 25 -6.12 17.41 19.56
C ASN A 25 -6.00 17.51 18.03
N GLU A 26 -5.54 18.67 17.54
CA GLU A 26 -5.08 18.77 16.16
C GLU A 26 -4.07 17.63 16.02
N LEU A 27 -4.46 16.58 15.31
CA LEU A 27 -3.59 15.47 14.98
C LEU A 27 -2.47 16.08 14.15
N VAL A 28 -1.35 16.36 14.80
CA VAL A 28 -0.13 16.75 14.09
C VAL A 28 0.12 15.65 13.05
N PRO A 29 0.22 15.98 11.76
CA PRO A 29 0.53 15.00 10.75
C PRO A 29 1.77 14.21 11.16
N GLU A 30 1.73 12.89 11.10
CA GLU A 30 2.84 12.03 11.51
C GLU A 30 4.08 12.27 10.66
N TYR A 31 3.87 12.74 9.41
CA TYR A 31 4.91 13.09 8.43
C TYR A 31 4.65 14.50 7.90
N SER A 32 5.71 15.28 7.73
CA SER A 32 5.63 16.58 7.06
C SER A 32 5.43 16.41 5.55
N ASN A 33 4.86 17.42 4.88
CA ASN A 33 4.71 17.41 3.43
C ASN A 33 6.05 17.15 2.71
N THR A 34 7.16 17.69 3.23
CA THR A 34 8.50 17.46 2.67
C THR A 34 8.92 15.98 2.77
N GLU A 35 8.68 15.33 3.92
CA GLU A 35 9.00 13.91 4.09
C GLU A 35 8.18 13.04 3.14
N ILE A 36 6.90 13.33 2.98
CA ILE A 36 6.00 12.62 2.05
C ILE A 36 6.51 12.78 0.61
N VAL A 37 6.83 14.01 0.18
CA VAL A 37 7.34 14.31 -1.17
C VAL A 37 8.63 13.54 -1.45
N GLU A 38 9.61 13.65 -0.56
CA GLU A 38 10.92 13.01 -0.77
C GLU A 38 10.80 11.48 -0.75
N TYR A 39 9.95 10.92 0.12
CA TYR A 39 9.73 9.49 0.16
C TYR A 39 8.98 9.00 -1.08
N PHE A 40 7.94 9.70 -1.53
CA PHE A 40 7.24 9.37 -2.77
C PHE A 40 8.21 9.35 -3.97
N LYS A 41 9.03 10.39 -4.13
CA LYS A 41 10.04 10.43 -5.19
C LYS A 41 11.00 9.24 -5.12
N SER A 42 11.44 8.87 -3.92
CA SER A 42 12.38 7.76 -3.74
C SER A 42 11.80 6.39 -4.10
N ILE A 43 10.47 6.22 -3.96
CA ILE A 43 9.78 4.93 -4.20
C ILE A 43 9.14 4.87 -5.59
N ALA A 44 8.50 5.97 -6.05
CA ALA A 44 7.67 5.97 -7.26
C ALA A 44 8.40 6.38 -8.54
N LEU A 45 9.58 7.02 -8.45
CA LEU A 45 10.29 7.48 -9.65
C LEU A 45 11.30 6.46 -10.14
N GLY A 46 10.87 5.60 -11.05
CA GLY A 46 11.68 4.57 -11.68
C GLY A 46 11.54 3.19 -11.06
N PHE A 47 12.57 2.37 -11.16
CA PHE A 47 12.60 0.98 -10.68
C PHE A 47 13.93 0.71 -9.98
N GLU A 48 13.97 -0.32 -9.14
CA GLU A 48 15.20 -0.76 -8.49
C GLU A 48 16.20 -1.32 -9.52
N TYR A 49 15.71 -2.04 -10.52
CA TYR A 49 16.50 -2.67 -11.56
C TYR A 49 16.19 -2.11 -12.94
N GLY A 50 17.21 -2.11 -13.81
CA GLY A 50 17.14 -1.48 -15.13
C GLY A 50 17.51 0.00 -15.06
N GLU A 51 17.34 0.71 -16.15
CA GLU A 51 17.61 2.15 -16.25
C GLU A 51 16.40 2.88 -16.89
N PRO A 52 15.17 2.71 -16.39
CA PRO A 52 14.06 3.50 -16.90
C PRO A 52 14.21 4.95 -16.44
N SER A 53 13.63 5.88 -17.21
CA SER A 53 13.53 7.27 -16.81
C SER A 53 12.85 7.42 -15.45
N GLU A 54 13.32 8.37 -14.64
CA GLU A 54 12.77 8.68 -13.31
C GLU A 54 11.49 9.50 -13.43
N ILE A 55 10.42 8.80 -13.80
CA ILE A 55 9.08 9.35 -13.96
C ILE A 55 8.05 8.40 -13.35
N THR A 56 6.89 8.93 -13.02
CA THR A 56 5.76 8.13 -12.52
C THR A 56 5.24 7.18 -13.59
N ARG A 57 4.86 5.98 -13.17
CA ARG A 57 4.11 4.99 -13.96
C ARG A 57 3.00 4.43 -13.09
N ARG A 58 1.84 4.14 -13.70
CA ARG A 58 0.70 3.59 -12.97
C ARG A 58 -0.27 2.88 -13.91
N TRP A 59 -1.24 2.22 -13.34
CA TRP A 59 -2.40 1.72 -14.04
C TRP A 59 -3.46 2.81 -14.21
N GLU A 60 -4.17 2.82 -15.32
CA GLU A 60 -5.37 3.63 -15.57
C GLU A 60 -6.55 2.78 -16.07
N GLU A 61 -6.39 1.46 -16.06
CA GLU A 61 -7.42 0.46 -16.32
C GLU A 61 -7.50 -0.52 -15.16
N ASP A 62 -8.61 -1.23 -15.03
CA ASP A 62 -8.79 -2.26 -14.00
C ASP A 62 -7.64 -3.27 -14.02
N ILE A 63 -7.15 -3.62 -12.82
CA ILE A 63 -6.09 -4.60 -12.63
C ILE A 63 -6.75 -5.96 -12.40
N ASN A 64 -6.75 -6.80 -13.44
CA ASN A 64 -7.33 -8.13 -13.41
C ASN A 64 -6.26 -9.15 -13.02
N LEU A 65 -6.21 -9.48 -11.72
CA LEU A 65 -5.21 -10.36 -11.11
C LEU A 65 -5.58 -11.83 -11.29
N TYR A 66 -4.77 -12.59 -12.01
CA TYR A 66 -4.84 -14.05 -12.03
C TYR A 66 -3.84 -14.66 -11.04
N LEU A 67 -4.31 -15.65 -10.29
CA LEU A 67 -3.51 -16.36 -9.28
C LEU A 67 -3.05 -17.71 -9.84
N GLY A 68 -1.74 -17.90 -9.98
CA GLY A 68 -1.13 -19.14 -10.46
C GLY A 68 -0.26 -19.84 -9.41
N GLY A 69 0.05 -21.11 -9.67
CA GLY A 69 0.89 -21.93 -8.79
C GLY A 69 0.15 -22.52 -7.61
N ASN A 70 0.79 -22.59 -6.44
CA ASN A 70 0.32 -23.26 -5.23
C ASN A 70 -0.38 -22.28 -4.27
N ILE A 71 -1.56 -21.80 -4.63
CA ILE A 71 -2.32 -20.86 -3.81
C ILE A 71 -2.97 -21.58 -2.63
N THR A 72 -2.51 -21.32 -1.42
CA THR A 72 -3.15 -21.83 -0.19
C THR A 72 -4.32 -20.95 0.24
N ASN A 73 -5.18 -21.47 1.13
CA ASN A 73 -6.26 -20.66 1.72
C ASN A 73 -5.70 -19.44 2.47
N GLU A 74 -4.55 -19.57 3.13
CA GLU A 74 -3.90 -18.47 3.84
C GLU A 74 -3.39 -17.39 2.88
N ASN A 75 -2.81 -17.79 1.74
CA ASN A 75 -2.44 -16.84 0.68
C ASN A 75 -3.67 -16.11 0.15
N LEU A 76 -4.75 -16.83 -0.13
CA LEU A 76 -5.98 -16.24 -0.67
C LEU A 76 -6.61 -15.23 0.31
N ILE A 77 -6.63 -15.53 1.61
CA ILE A 77 -7.10 -14.59 2.64
C ILE A 77 -6.24 -13.33 2.64
N GLU A 78 -4.91 -13.48 2.61
CA GLU A 78 -4.00 -12.33 2.60
C GLU A 78 -4.13 -11.50 1.31
N ILE A 79 -4.20 -12.15 0.14
CA ILE A 79 -4.39 -11.47 -1.14
C ILE A 79 -5.69 -10.65 -1.14
N ASN A 80 -6.80 -11.23 -0.70
CA ASN A 80 -8.07 -10.48 -0.63
C ASN A 80 -7.95 -9.27 0.33
N ARG A 81 -7.29 -9.42 1.47
CA ARG A 81 -7.05 -8.31 2.41
C ARG A 81 -6.23 -7.18 1.75
N ILE A 82 -5.18 -7.53 1.03
CA ILE A 82 -4.35 -6.57 0.30
C ILE A 82 -5.17 -5.85 -0.79
N ILE A 83 -5.97 -6.59 -1.55
CA ILE A 83 -6.85 -6.04 -2.59
C ILE A 83 -7.85 -5.05 -1.99
N ASP A 84 -8.50 -5.41 -0.89
CA ASP A 84 -9.46 -4.54 -0.21
C ASP A 84 -8.78 -3.24 0.24
N GLU A 85 -7.60 -3.32 0.86
CA GLU A 85 -6.84 -2.17 1.31
C GLU A 85 -6.35 -1.28 0.14
N ILE A 86 -5.88 -1.87 -0.96
CA ILE A 86 -5.46 -1.13 -2.15
C ILE A 86 -6.67 -0.42 -2.79
N ASN A 87 -7.79 -1.12 -2.97
CA ASN A 87 -9.00 -0.54 -3.54
C ASN A 87 -9.60 0.59 -2.69
N GLU A 88 -9.44 0.54 -1.35
CA GLU A 88 -9.80 1.65 -0.47
C GLU A 88 -8.94 2.91 -0.71
N LEU A 89 -7.68 2.72 -1.10
CA LEU A 89 -6.71 3.81 -1.27
C LEU A 89 -6.69 4.40 -2.68
N ILE A 90 -7.08 3.64 -3.70
CA ILE A 90 -7.21 4.11 -5.08
C ILE A 90 -8.43 5.05 -5.17
N THR A 91 -8.24 6.27 -5.69
CA THR A 91 -9.30 7.29 -5.79
C THR A 91 -9.67 7.66 -7.22
N ILE A 92 -9.06 7.04 -8.22
CA ILE A 92 -9.51 7.08 -9.63
C ILE A 92 -10.45 5.90 -9.90
N ASP A 93 -11.13 5.92 -11.05
CA ASP A 93 -12.15 4.91 -11.41
C ASP A 93 -11.51 3.63 -11.99
N ILE A 94 -10.70 2.96 -11.17
CA ILE A 94 -10.14 1.62 -11.45
C ILE A 94 -10.19 0.76 -10.19
N SER A 95 -10.09 -0.55 -10.35
CA SER A 95 -10.06 -1.49 -9.25
C SER A 95 -9.11 -2.67 -9.52
N LEU A 96 -8.56 -3.24 -8.44
CA LEU A 96 -7.82 -4.50 -8.45
C LEU A 96 -8.78 -5.64 -8.12
N ASN A 97 -8.91 -6.62 -9.03
CA ASN A 97 -9.88 -7.71 -8.90
C ASN A 97 -9.24 -9.06 -9.24
N ILE A 98 -9.62 -10.13 -8.55
CA ILE A 98 -9.22 -11.49 -8.92
C ILE A 98 -10.09 -11.98 -10.08
N VAL A 99 -9.45 -12.52 -11.11
CA VAL A 99 -10.10 -13.20 -12.25
C VAL A 99 -9.79 -14.69 -12.25
N ASN A 100 -10.73 -15.49 -12.75
CA ASN A 100 -10.61 -16.94 -12.79
C ASN A 100 -9.91 -17.48 -14.06
N ASP A 101 -9.67 -16.62 -15.03
CA ASP A 101 -9.09 -16.99 -16.32
C ASP A 101 -7.90 -16.08 -16.64
N SER A 102 -6.75 -16.70 -16.88
CA SER A 102 -5.51 -15.98 -17.22
C SER A 102 -5.59 -15.22 -18.56
N ILE A 103 -6.49 -15.61 -19.46
CA ILE A 103 -6.69 -14.90 -20.74
C ILE A 103 -7.28 -13.51 -20.53
N ASN A 104 -8.07 -13.35 -19.48
CA ASN A 104 -8.69 -12.08 -19.11
C ASN A 104 -7.87 -11.27 -18.08
N SER A 105 -6.68 -11.74 -17.72
CA SER A 105 -5.81 -11.06 -16.78
C SER A 105 -4.81 -10.13 -17.47
N ASN A 106 -4.51 -9.02 -16.81
CA ASN A 106 -3.38 -8.15 -17.13
C ASN A 106 -2.33 -8.13 -16.01
N HIS A 107 -2.60 -8.84 -14.91
CA HIS A 107 -1.65 -9.04 -13.81
C HIS A 107 -1.63 -10.53 -13.41
N TYR A 108 -0.46 -11.14 -13.38
CA TYR A 108 -0.28 -12.55 -13.01
C TYR A 108 0.56 -12.65 -11.74
N LEU A 109 -0.03 -13.08 -10.63
CA LEU A 109 0.72 -13.43 -9.41
C LEU A 109 0.92 -14.95 -9.34
N TYR A 110 2.16 -15.38 -9.39
CA TYR A 110 2.52 -16.78 -9.21
C TYR A 110 3.15 -17.04 -7.85
N ILE A 111 2.58 -17.98 -7.09
CA ILE A 111 3.16 -18.45 -5.82
C ILE A 111 3.58 -19.90 -5.99
N GLY A 112 4.88 -20.18 -6.00
CA GLY A 112 5.39 -21.53 -6.28
C GLY A 112 6.92 -21.57 -6.26
N ASN A 113 7.49 -22.60 -6.89
CA ASN A 113 8.93 -22.67 -7.03
C ASN A 113 9.41 -21.97 -8.32
N SER A 114 10.67 -21.53 -8.29
CA SER A 114 11.27 -20.77 -9.40
C SER A 114 11.40 -21.58 -10.69
N GLN A 115 11.56 -22.90 -10.62
CA GLN A 115 11.69 -23.74 -11.81
C GLN A 115 10.37 -23.85 -12.56
N GLU A 116 9.26 -24.12 -11.84
CA GLU A 116 7.91 -24.18 -12.45
C GLU A 116 7.49 -22.83 -13.04
N TYR A 117 7.82 -21.72 -12.37
CA TYR A 117 7.61 -20.38 -12.90
C TYR A 117 8.35 -20.17 -14.24
N SER A 118 9.63 -20.58 -14.30
CA SER A 118 10.47 -20.41 -15.50
C SER A 118 10.03 -21.27 -16.69
N GLU A 119 9.21 -22.30 -16.46
CA GLU A 119 8.57 -23.06 -17.54
C GLU A 119 7.40 -22.31 -18.19
N ILE A 120 6.82 -21.34 -17.46
CA ILE A 120 5.69 -20.52 -17.91
C ILE A 120 6.16 -19.18 -18.49
N PHE A 121 7.13 -18.55 -17.82
CA PHE A 121 7.59 -17.21 -18.13
C PHE A 121 9.12 -17.16 -18.31
N PRO A 122 9.63 -16.26 -19.18
CA PRO A 122 11.07 -16.17 -19.48
C PRO A 122 11.88 -15.44 -18.41
N ASP A 123 11.24 -14.95 -17.34
CA ASP A 123 11.89 -14.14 -16.32
C ASP A 123 12.82 -14.99 -15.46
N ASN A 124 13.97 -14.44 -15.11
CA ASN A 124 14.91 -15.14 -14.26
C ASN A 124 14.60 -14.91 -12.78
N VAL A 125 13.95 -15.88 -12.15
CA VAL A 125 13.61 -15.87 -10.71
C VAL A 125 14.49 -16.82 -9.88
N ILE A 126 15.54 -17.37 -10.47
CA ILE A 126 16.45 -18.29 -9.75
C ILE A 126 17.13 -17.54 -8.60
N ASN A 127 17.01 -18.07 -7.39
CA ASN A 127 17.47 -17.48 -6.12
C ASN A 127 16.75 -16.20 -5.69
N GLN A 128 15.64 -15.85 -6.31
CA GLN A 128 14.75 -14.79 -5.81
C GLN A 128 13.63 -15.39 -4.96
N ILE A 129 13.22 -14.67 -3.93
CA ILE A 129 12.09 -15.06 -3.07
C ILE A 129 10.83 -14.28 -3.39
N GLY A 130 10.96 -13.09 -3.99
CA GLY A 130 9.92 -12.24 -4.53
C GLY A 130 10.49 -11.45 -5.71
N SER A 131 9.67 -11.12 -6.68
CA SER A 131 10.02 -10.29 -7.83
C SER A 131 8.79 -9.93 -8.64
N PHE A 132 8.85 -8.81 -9.36
CA PHE A 132 7.83 -8.45 -10.34
C PHE A 132 8.44 -7.91 -11.63
N TRP A 133 7.68 -7.98 -12.72
CA TRP A 133 8.01 -7.41 -14.04
C TRP A 133 6.78 -6.69 -14.57
N THR A 134 6.93 -5.40 -14.85
CA THR A 134 5.87 -4.57 -15.42
C THR A 134 6.18 -4.16 -16.84
N TYR A 135 5.13 -3.99 -17.63
CA TYR A 135 5.18 -3.53 -19.01
C TYR A 135 4.30 -2.30 -19.15
N TRP A 136 4.79 -1.27 -19.82
CA TRP A 136 4.10 -0.01 -20.00
C TRP A 136 4.13 0.45 -21.46
N ASP A 137 3.19 1.30 -21.81
CA ASP A 137 3.06 1.90 -23.12
C ASP A 137 3.88 3.21 -23.28
N SER A 138 3.71 3.86 -24.43
CA SER A 138 4.36 5.16 -24.70
C SER A 138 3.89 6.31 -23.80
N ASN A 139 2.77 6.16 -23.12
CA ASN A 139 2.21 7.11 -22.16
C ASN A 139 2.63 6.82 -20.72
N ASN A 140 3.50 5.82 -20.50
CA ASN A 140 3.95 5.34 -19.20
C ASN A 140 2.84 4.66 -18.37
N LEU A 141 1.80 4.17 -19.03
CA LEU A 141 0.71 3.43 -18.41
C LEU A 141 1.01 1.94 -18.43
N PHE A 142 0.86 1.29 -17.28
CA PHE A 142 1.00 -0.16 -17.21
C PHE A 142 -0.14 -0.84 -17.95
N PHE A 143 0.19 -1.89 -18.67
CA PHE A 143 -0.80 -2.74 -19.36
C PHE A 143 -0.64 -4.23 -19.04
N TYR A 144 0.49 -4.66 -18.48
CA TYR A 144 0.72 -6.04 -18.07
C TYR A 144 1.76 -6.12 -16.96
N CYS A 145 1.55 -7.03 -16.01
CA CYS A 145 2.49 -7.34 -14.94
C CYS A 145 2.55 -8.84 -14.65
N ARG A 146 3.71 -9.31 -14.22
CA ARG A 146 3.93 -10.62 -13.60
C ARG A 146 4.63 -10.42 -12.27
N ALA A 147 4.17 -11.13 -11.25
CA ALA A 147 4.82 -11.19 -9.95
C ALA A 147 5.05 -12.64 -9.55
N PHE A 148 6.15 -12.88 -8.88
CA PHE A 148 6.57 -14.18 -8.36
C PHE A 148 6.81 -14.10 -6.86
N VAL A 149 6.33 -15.11 -6.12
CA VAL A 149 6.65 -15.32 -4.70
C VAL A 149 7.04 -16.78 -4.50
N ASP A 150 8.20 -17.03 -3.90
CA ASP A 150 8.67 -18.37 -3.61
C ASP A 150 7.84 -19.02 -2.49
N SER A 151 7.24 -20.18 -2.78
CA SER A 151 6.45 -20.93 -1.83
C SER A 151 7.28 -21.67 -0.77
N SER A 152 8.61 -21.73 -0.90
CA SER A 152 9.49 -22.40 0.06
C SER A 152 9.78 -21.58 1.32
N VAL A 153 9.54 -20.27 1.29
CA VAL A 153 9.72 -19.39 2.45
C VAL A 153 8.59 -19.59 3.48
N SER A 154 8.79 -19.11 4.70
CA SER A 154 7.77 -19.24 5.76
C SER A 154 6.47 -18.52 5.41
N THR A 155 5.34 -18.96 5.97
CA THR A 155 4.02 -18.34 5.73
C THR A 155 4.01 -16.84 5.98
N ILE A 156 4.65 -16.36 7.05
CA ILE A 156 4.72 -14.93 7.35
C ILE A 156 5.54 -14.18 6.29
N GLN A 157 6.59 -14.78 5.79
CA GLN A 157 7.41 -14.21 4.73
C GLN A 157 6.67 -14.22 3.39
N GLN A 158 5.89 -15.27 3.08
CA GLN A 158 5.03 -15.27 1.89
C GLN A 158 4.00 -14.12 1.94
N LYS A 159 3.35 -13.89 3.09
CA LYS A 159 2.40 -12.78 3.27
C LYS A 159 3.06 -11.42 3.05
N HIS A 160 4.26 -11.23 3.59
CA HIS A 160 5.06 -10.03 3.36
C HIS A 160 5.34 -9.83 1.88
N LEU A 161 5.93 -10.82 1.22
CA LEU A 161 6.29 -10.75 -0.20
C LEU A 161 5.08 -10.55 -1.12
N ILE A 162 3.95 -11.21 -0.85
CA ILE A 162 2.72 -10.99 -1.61
C ILE A 162 2.30 -9.51 -1.54
N ARG A 163 2.36 -8.90 -0.34
CA ARG A 163 2.01 -7.50 -0.15
C ARG A 163 3.00 -6.58 -0.86
N GLU A 164 4.29 -6.83 -0.70
CA GLU A 164 5.37 -6.05 -1.29
C GLU A 164 5.27 -6.07 -2.83
N GLU A 165 5.29 -7.25 -3.45
CA GLU A 165 5.27 -7.38 -4.92
C GLU A 165 3.99 -6.83 -5.57
N LEU A 166 2.83 -7.05 -4.95
CA LEU A 166 1.58 -6.46 -5.44
C LEU A 166 1.61 -4.93 -5.34
N THR A 167 2.14 -4.37 -4.25
CA THR A 167 2.18 -2.92 -4.06
C THR A 167 3.20 -2.25 -4.99
N GLN A 168 4.38 -2.86 -5.13
CA GLN A 168 5.40 -2.35 -6.05
C GLN A 168 4.92 -2.40 -7.50
N SER A 169 4.15 -3.42 -7.87
CA SER A 169 3.58 -3.54 -9.22
C SER A 169 2.51 -2.50 -9.56
N LEU A 170 2.07 -1.71 -8.59
CA LEU A 170 1.21 -0.55 -8.81
C LEU A 170 1.97 0.67 -9.39
N GLY A 171 3.31 0.67 -9.30
CA GLY A 171 4.18 1.78 -9.70
C GLY A 171 4.99 2.41 -8.56
N LEU A 172 4.98 1.78 -7.39
CA LEU A 172 5.81 2.13 -6.23
C LEU A 172 7.01 1.16 -6.18
N ALA A 173 7.88 1.23 -7.20
CA ALA A 173 8.71 0.12 -7.65
C ALA A 173 10.16 0.14 -7.13
N ARG A 174 10.44 0.94 -6.10
CA ARG A 174 11.76 1.00 -5.45
C ARG A 174 11.66 0.71 -3.97
N ASP A 175 12.78 0.25 -3.40
CA ASP A 175 12.97 0.10 -1.97
C ASP A 175 13.71 1.30 -1.37
N SER A 176 13.58 1.46 -0.03
CA SER A 176 14.24 2.52 0.71
C SER A 176 14.64 2.08 2.11
N TYR A 177 15.72 2.67 2.63
CA TYR A 177 16.13 2.49 4.03
C TYR A 177 15.45 3.47 4.99
N THR A 178 14.59 4.38 4.52
CA THR A 178 14.10 5.54 5.28
C THR A 178 13.19 5.14 6.42
N TYR A 179 12.15 4.32 6.16
CA TYR A 179 11.15 3.94 7.15
C TYR A 179 11.20 2.44 7.44
N PRO A 180 11.66 2.03 8.63
CA PRO A 180 11.79 0.60 8.99
C PRO A 180 10.47 -0.19 9.00
N GLU A 181 9.35 0.50 9.23
CA GLU A 181 7.99 -0.06 9.27
C GLU A 181 7.33 -0.19 7.90
N SER A 182 7.88 0.46 6.88
CA SER A 182 7.33 0.49 5.53
C SER A 182 7.42 -0.88 4.86
N ILE A 183 6.43 -1.16 3.98
CA ILE A 183 6.47 -2.33 3.10
C ILE A 183 7.62 -2.23 2.08
N PHE A 184 8.07 -1.01 1.77
CA PHE A 184 9.18 -0.72 0.86
C PHE A 184 10.56 -0.69 1.56
N GLN A 185 10.67 -1.29 2.75
CA GLN A 185 11.94 -1.31 3.47
C GLN A 185 12.94 -2.26 2.81
N GLN A 186 14.07 -1.71 2.33
CA GLN A 186 15.11 -2.48 1.64
C GLN A 186 15.80 -3.55 2.50
N ARG A 187 15.77 -3.43 3.83
CA ARG A 187 16.22 -4.51 4.71
C ARG A 187 15.14 -5.57 4.79
N SER A 188 15.56 -6.83 4.86
CA SER A 188 14.63 -7.93 5.07
C SER A 188 13.73 -7.67 6.28
N THR A 189 12.43 -7.61 6.06
CA THR A 189 11.39 -7.44 7.08
C THR A 189 10.35 -8.56 6.98
N LEU A 190 9.43 -8.60 7.93
CA LEU A 190 8.28 -9.51 7.91
C LEU A 190 6.98 -8.72 8.12
N THR A 191 6.99 -7.44 7.78
CA THR A 191 5.81 -6.56 7.81
C THR A 191 4.72 -7.10 6.91
N THR A 192 3.51 -7.24 7.44
CA THR A 192 2.32 -7.67 6.70
C THR A 192 1.20 -6.63 6.70
N GLU A 193 1.50 -5.44 7.20
CA GLU A 193 0.59 -4.29 7.26
C GLU A 193 1.21 -3.11 6.52
N TYR A 194 0.38 -2.25 5.94
CA TYR A 194 0.86 -0.97 5.44
C TYR A 194 1.10 0.00 6.60
N ALA A 195 2.28 0.59 6.66
CA ALA A 195 2.54 1.78 7.45
C ALA A 195 1.68 2.95 6.93
N LYS A 196 1.48 3.98 7.75
CA LYS A 196 0.72 5.17 7.31
C LYS A 196 1.34 5.83 6.08
N ILE A 197 2.66 5.86 6.02
CA ILE A 197 3.37 6.42 4.86
C ILE A 197 3.11 5.60 3.59
N ASP A 198 3.06 4.26 3.67
CA ASP A 198 2.76 3.41 2.51
C ASP A 198 1.36 3.70 1.96
N ARG A 199 0.38 3.81 2.85
CA ARG A 199 -1.01 4.15 2.50
C ARG A 199 -1.07 5.53 1.81
N GLU A 200 -0.29 6.49 2.29
CA GLU A 200 -0.22 7.81 1.68
C GLU A 200 0.40 7.78 0.29
N LEU A 201 1.47 7.00 0.08
CA LEU A 201 2.09 6.85 -1.23
C LEU A 201 1.13 6.22 -2.26
N ILE A 202 0.39 5.18 -1.87
CA ILE A 202 -0.62 4.54 -2.74
C ILE A 202 -1.71 5.56 -3.11
N ARG A 203 -2.24 6.31 -2.12
CA ARG A 203 -3.26 7.34 -2.35
C ARG A 203 -2.76 8.45 -3.28
N LEU A 204 -1.54 8.92 -3.10
CA LEU A 204 -0.93 9.95 -3.94
C LEU A 204 -0.72 9.47 -5.38
N LEU A 205 -0.20 8.25 -5.58
CA LEU A 205 0.01 7.70 -6.92
C LEU A 205 -1.30 7.56 -7.69
N TYR A 206 -2.39 7.22 -7.00
CA TYR A 206 -3.72 7.04 -7.58
C TYR A 206 -4.68 8.20 -7.30
N HIS A 207 -4.13 9.37 -6.97
CA HIS A 207 -4.91 10.60 -6.91
C HIS A 207 -5.25 11.11 -8.32
N PRO A 208 -6.44 11.71 -8.56
CA PRO A 208 -6.82 12.24 -9.88
C PRO A 208 -5.87 13.30 -10.45
N GLU A 209 -5.21 14.07 -9.61
CA GLU A 209 -4.22 15.09 -10.03
C GLU A 209 -2.85 14.49 -10.39
N MET A 210 -2.52 13.27 -9.94
CA MET A 210 -1.29 12.58 -10.27
C MET A 210 -1.44 11.90 -11.63
N SER A 211 -0.54 12.14 -12.57
CA SER A 211 -0.54 11.49 -13.89
C SER A 211 0.66 10.58 -14.04
N ALA A 212 0.60 9.64 -14.98
CA ALA A 212 1.79 8.95 -15.44
C ALA A 212 2.70 9.90 -16.25
N GLY A 213 4.02 9.64 -16.22
CA GLY A 213 5.01 10.39 -16.98
C GLY A 213 5.54 11.67 -16.30
N LEU A 214 5.14 11.96 -15.07
CA LEU A 214 5.63 13.13 -14.32
C LEU A 214 7.04 12.88 -13.78
N GLY A 215 7.93 13.84 -13.99
CA GLY A 215 9.27 13.85 -13.41
C GLY A 215 9.32 14.46 -12.01
N THR A 216 10.52 14.54 -11.46
CA THR A 216 10.79 14.94 -10.06
C THR A 216 10.11 16.26 -9.66
N ASP A 217 10.30 17.33 -10.47
CA ASP A 217 9.77 18.66 -10.13
C ASP A 217 8.24 18.73 -10.28
N GLU A 218 7.70 18.01 -11.27
CA GLU A 218 6.25 17.95 -11.51
C GLU A 218 5.55 17.20 -10.39
N VAL A 219 6.10 16.05 -9.96
CA VAL A 219 5.61 15.26 -8.84
C VAL A 219 5.57 16.08 -7.56
N GLU A 220 6.64 16.82 -7.23
CA GLU A 220 6.67 17.69 -6.06
C GLU A 220 5.53 18.71 -6.07
N ASN A 221 5.37 19.42 -7.20
CA ASN A 221 4.32 20.42 -7.33
C ASN A 221 2.91 19.82 -7.18
N VAL A 222 2.69 18.62 -7.74
CA VAL A 222 1.39 17.94 -7.65
C VAL A 222 1.12 17.49 -6.22
N ILE A 223 2.10 16.86 -5.55
CA ILE A 223 1.92 16.39 -4.17
C ILE A 223 1.65 17.56 -3.22
N LEU A 224 2.44 18.64 -3.30
CA LEU A 224 2.20 19.81 -2.44
C LEU A 224 0.82 20.40 -2.66
N LYS A 225 0.32 20.45 -3.91
CA LYS A 225 -1.05 20.89 -4.22
C LYS A 225 -2.13 19.97 -3.64
N ILE A 226 -1.87 18.65 -3.53
CA ILE A 226 -2.83 17.68 -2.96
C ILE A 226 -2.86 17.78 -1.44
N LEU A 227 -1.72 18.09 -0.80
CA LEU A 227 -1.58 18.12 0.65
C LEU A 227 -1.93 19.47 1.29
N ASP A 228 -2.04 20.56 0.49
CA ASP A 228 -2.50 21.90 0.92
C ASP A 228 -4.03 21.96 1.06
#